data_04a65cc2f76a9af3bdc0747da7fef048
#
_entry.id   04a65cc2f76a9af3bdc0747da7fef048
#
_cell.length_a   1.000
_cell.length_b   1.000
_cell.length_c   1.000
_cell.angle_alpha   90.00
_cell.angle_beta   90.00
_cell.angle_gamma   90.00
#
_symmetry.space_group_name_H-M   'P 1'
#
loop_
_entity.id
_entity.type
_entity.pdbx_description
1 polymer ?
#
loop_
_entity_poly.entity_id
_entity_poly.type
_entity_poly.pdbx_seq_one_letter_code
_entity_poly.pdbx_strand_id
1 'polypeptide(L)'
;FFVLLDYHVGDYVRMLMEEIFGQESFREEIVWKGSTAHNDSTGFANLHDNIFYYSKSSNLYFETPMVPYSEEYISNYYNKQDEDGRKYLDRDLSAKGLKGSGYSYTWKGKEGYWRCPITTMERLEKEGRIYYTSNGTPRYKQYLDEMEGVPAQDLWVDIFAVNSQAEERVDYATQKPEALLERIIKAS
;
A
#
# COMPACT_ATOMS: atom_id res chain seq x y z
N PHE A 1 14.39 8.83 -12.05
CA PHE A 1 14.04 8.04 -13.24
C PHE A 1 13.88 6.56 -12.88
N PHE A 2 13.10 5.84 -13.70
CA PHE A 2 12.80 4.43 -13.53
C PHE A 2 13.33 3.65 -14.73
N VAL A 3 13.89 2.45 -14.49
CA VAL A 3 14.40 1.56 -15.52
C VAL A 3 13.76 0.20 -15.34
N LEU A 4 12.95 -0.22 -16.31
CA LEU A 4 12.28 -1.51 -16.31
C LEU A 4 13.08 -2.49 -17.16
N LEU A 5 13.44 -3.62 -16.58
CA LEU A 5 14.29 -4.64 -17.17
C LEU A 5 13.80 -6.05 -16.85
N ASP A 6 14.04 -6.98 -17.76
CA ASP A 6 13.86 -8.37 -17.48
C ASP A 6 15.02 -8.95 -16.63
N TYR A 7 14.85 -10.16 -16.13
CA TYR A 7 15.81 -10.83 -15.26
C TYR A 7 17.16 -11.15 -15.91
N HIS A 8 17.24 -11.17 -17.26
CA HIS A 8 18.50 -11.52 -17.95
C HIS A 8 19.55 -10.40 -17.87
N VAL A 9 19.09 -9.16 -17.84
CA VAL A 9 19.98 -8.00 -17.93
C VAL A 9 19.91 -7.07 -16.73
N GLY A 10 18.94 -7.28 -15.83
CA GLY A 10 18.68 -6.41 -14.69
C GLY A 10 19.94 -6.13 -13.85
N ASP A 11 20.61 -7.18 -13.40
CA ASP A 11 21.80 -7.06 -12.54
C ASP A 11 22.95 -6.34 -13.23
N TYR A 12 23.20 -6.61 -14.51
CA TYR A 12 24.26 -5.94 -15.27
C TYR A 12 23.98 -4.44 -15.44
N VAL A 13 22.72 -4.09 -15.75
CA VAL A 13 22.34 -2.68 -15.92
C VAL A 13 22.40 -1.96 -14.58
N ARG A 14 21.98 -2.59 -13.49
CA ARG A 14 22.11 -2.03 -12.15
C ARG A 14 23.56 -1.68 -11.81
N MET A 15 24.50 -2.59 -12.05
CA MET A 15 25.93 -2.34 -11.82
C MET A 15 26.44 -1.15 -12.65
N LEU A 16 26.06 -1.08 -13.93
CA LEU A 16 26.44 0.05 -14.80
C LEU A 16 25.85 1.37 -14.30
N MET A 17 24.62 1.36 -13.83
CA MET A 17 23.97 2.56 -13.30
C MET A 17 24.61 3.03 -12.00
N GLU A 18 25.00 2.11 -11.12
CA GLU A 18 25.74 2.44 -9.89
C GLU A 18 27.14 3.01 -10.22
N GLU A 19 27.82 2.50 -11.26
CA GLU A 19 29.10 3.04 -11.74
C GLU A 19 28.95 4.47 -12.31
N ILE A 20 27.86 4.74 -13.05
CA ILE A 20 27.65 6.03 -13.74
C ILE A 20 27.08 7.09 -12.79
N PHE A 21 26.10 6.71 -11.96
CA PHE A 21 25.31 7.65 -11.15
C PHE A 21 25.66 7.64 -9.66
N GLY A 22 26.49 6.69 -9.22
CA GLY A 22 26.77 6.42 -7.80
C GLY A 22 25.72 5.57 -7.13
N GLN A 23 26.14 4.71 -6.20
CA GLN A 23 25.26 3.83 -5.43
C GLN A 23 24.24 4.62 -4.60
N GLU A 24 24.61 5.82 -4.15
CA GLU A 24 23.75 6.74 -3.39
C GLU A 24 22.58 7.29 -4.20
N SER A 25 22.60 7.16 -5.53
CA SER A 25 21.50 7.53 -6.43
C SER A 25 20.41 6.46 -6.53
N PHE A 26 20.71 5.23 -6.13
CA PHE A 26 19.73 4.14 -6.07
C PHE A 26 18.73 4.40 -4.93
N ARG A 27 17.45 4.21 -5.19
CA ARG A 27 16.37 4.41 -4.24
C ARG A 27 15.66 3.12 -3.89
N GLU A 28 15.22 2.37 -4.91
CA GLU A 28 14.40 1.18 -4.70
C GLU A 28 14.50 0.22 -5.87
N GLU A 29 14.33 -1.06 -5.59
CA GLU A 29 14.04 -2.09 -6.55
C GLU A 29 12.59 -2.54 -6.39
N ILE A 30 11.80 -2.36 -7.45
CA ILE A 30 10.40 -2.74 -7.48
C ILE A 30 10.27 -4.00 -8.32
N VAL A 31 9.65 -5.02 -7.76
CA VAL A 31 9.34 -6.28 -8.44
C VAL A 31 7.92 -6.20 -8.99
N TRP A 32 7.78 -6.15 -10.32
CA TRP A 32 6.49 -6.15 -10.98
C TRP A 32 6.16 -7.53 -11.54
N LYS A 33 5.06 -8.12 -11.08
CA LYS A 33 4.54 -9.38 -11.62
C LYS A 33 3.83 -9.12 -12.94
N GLY A 34 4.57 -9.16 -14.04
CA GLY A 34 4.07 -8.86 -15.38
C GLY A 34 3.42 -10.02 -16.12
N SER A 35 3.45 -11.26 -15.59
CA SER A 35 2.87 -12.42 -16.27
C SER A 35 2.10 -13.35 -15.34
N THR A 36 1.28 -14.20 -15.94
CA THR A 36 0.57 -15.27 -15.24
C THR A 36 1.43 -16.53 -15.14
N ALA A 37 1.10 -17.41 -14.20
CA ALA A 37 1.80 -18.67 -14.04
C ALA A 37 1.74 -19.50 -15.33
N HIS A 38 2.90 -20.03 -15.74
CA HIS A 38 3.04 -20.95 -16.83
C HIS A 38 3.98 -22.09 -16.43
N ASN A 39 3.93 -23.19 -17.17
CA ASN A 39 4.75 -24.36 -16.86
C ASN A 39 6.14 -24.21 -17.50
N ASP A 40 7.18 -24.44 -16.71
CA ASP A 40 8.55 -24.57 -17.17
C ASP A 40 9.04 -25.98 -16.81
N SER A 41 9.63 -26.68 -17.78
CA SER A 41 10.09 -28.06 -17.59
C SER A 41 11.46 -28.16 -16.92
N THR A 42 12.19 -27.06 -16.79
CA THR A 42 13.59 -27.05 -16.33
C THR A 42 13.81 -26.31 -15.02
N GLY A 43 12.80 -25.56 -14.51
CA GLY A 43 12.94 -24.79 -13.29
C GLY A 43 11.66 -24.03 -12.90
N PHE A 44 11.85 -22.97 -12.13
CA PHE A 44 10.77 -22.06 -11.81
C PHE A 44 10.56 -21.08 -12.96
N ALA A 45 9.32 -20.97 -13.43
CA ALA A 45 8.96 -20.00 -14.46
C ALA A 45 9.14 -18.57 -13.96
N ASN A 46 9.72 -17.71 -14.78
CA ASN A 46 9.90 -16.32 -14.47
C ASN A 46 8.58 -15.53 -14.72
N LEU A 47 8.10 -14.85 -13.70
CA LEU A 47 6.80 -14.14 -13.73
C LEU A 47 6.93 -12.63 -13.57
N HIS A 48 8.13 -12.11 -13.35
CA HIS A 48 8.33 -10.71 -12.98
C HIS A 48 9.42 -10.04 -13.80
N ASP A 49 9.30 -8.74 -13.91
CA ASP A 49 10.35 -7.81 -14.31
C ASP A 49 10.75 -6.95 -13.11
N ASN A 50 11.98 -6.44 -13.12
CA ASN A 50 12.48 -5.52 -12.11
C ASN A 50 12.42 -4.08 -12.63
N ILE A 51 12.02 -3.15 -11.75
CA ILE A 51 12.01 -1.73 -12.01
C ILE A 51 12.95 -1.08 -11.01
N PHE A 52 14.08 -0.56 -11.49
CA PHE A 52 15.02 0.17 -10.65
C PHE A 52 14.67 1.64 -10.62
N TYR A 53 14.51 2.18 -9.43
CA TYR A 53 14.27 3.59 -9.19
C TYR A 53 15.55 4.29 -8.75
N TYR A 54 15.90 5.34 -9.48
CA TYR A 54 17.05 6.19 -9.19
C TYR A 54 16.65 7.65 -9.10
N SER A 55 17.36 8.43 -8.28
CA SER A 55 17.26 9.88 -8.26
C SER A 55 18.62 10.51 -8.44
N LYS A 56 18.69 11.66 -9.14
CA LYS A 56 19.93 12.39 -9.37
C LYS A 56 20.47 13.07 -8.09
N SER A 57 19.59 13.37 -7.14
CA SER A 57 19.96 14.04 -5.90
C SER A 57 19.08 13.55 -4.73
N SER A 58 19.47 13.90 -3.51
CA SER A 58 18.68 13.63 -2.30
C SER A 58 17.39 14.48 -2.23
N ASN A 59 17.37 15.63 -2.91
CA ASN A 59 16.17 16.45 -3.04
C ASN A 59 15.35 15.98 -4.24
N LEU A 60 14.45 15.03 -3.99
CA LEU A 60 13.56 14.46 -5.01
C LEU A 60 12.10 14.77 -4.65
N TYR A 61 11.28 14.96 -5.68
CA TYR A 61 9.84 14.86 -5.53
C TYR A 61 9.46 13.38 -5.56
N PHE A 62 8.66 12.94 -4.62
CA PHE A 62 8.08 11.60 -4.59
C PHE A 62 6.73 11.65 -3.90
N GLU A 63 5.69 11.27 -4.61
CA GLU A 63 4.35 11.09 -4.06
C GLU A 63 4.01 9.60 -4.05
N THR A 64 3.76 9.06 -2.86
CA THR A 64 3.48 7.63 -2.72
C THR A 64 2.14 7.28 -3.34
N PRO A 65 2.09 6.48 -4.41
CA PRO A 65 0.83 6.06 -5.00
C PRO A 65 0.02 5.21 -4.04
N MET A 66 -1.31 5.44 -3.99
CA MET A 66 -2.22 4.60 -3.22
C MET A 66 -2.74 3.46 -4.08
N VAL A 67 -2.82 2.27 -3.49
CA VAL A 67 -3.34 1.05 -4.12
C VAL A 67 -4.63 0.64 -3.40
N PRO A 68 -5.72 0.36 -4.11
CA PRO A 68 -6.95 -0.12 -3.49
C PRO A 68 -6.71 -1.34 -2.61
N TYR A 69 -7.47 -1.45 -1.53
CA TYR A 69 -7.45 -2.67 -0.71
C TYR A 69 -7.88 -3.88 -1.54
N SER A 70 -7.21 -5.03 -1.34
CA SER A 70 -7.66 -6.29 -1.94
C SER A 70 -9.01 -6.72 -1.34
N GLU A 71 -9.81 -7.48 -2.11
CA GLU A 71 -11.08 -8.04 -1.62
C GLU A 71 -10.88 -8.92 -0.38
N GLU A 72 -9.79 -9.68 -0.35
CA GLU A 72 -9.41 -10.48 0.81
C GLU A 72 -9.17 -9.60 2.05
N TYR A 73 -8.43 -8.50 1.92
CA TYR A 73 -8.21 -7.56 3.00
C TYR A 73 -9.53 -6.93 3.48
N ILE A 74 -10.37 -6.50 2.55
CA ILE A 74 -11.68 -5.93 2.88
C ILE A 74 -12.55 -6.95 3.62
N SER A 75 -12.62 -8.19 3.16
CA SER A 75 -13.42 -9.23 3.80
C SER A 75 -12.94 -9.60 5.20
N ASN A 76 -11.62 -9.60 5.41
CA ASN A 76 -11.03 -9.97 6.70
C ASN A 76 -11.10 -8.86 7.74
N TYR A 77 -10.93 -7.60 7.33
CA TYR A 77 -10.78 -6.48 8.27
C TYR A 77 -11.97 -5.54 8.31
N TYR A 78 -12.65 -5.27 7.19
CA TYR A 78 -13.84 -4.44 7.11
C TYR A 78 -15.13 -5.29 7.19
N ASN A 79 -15.18 -6.17 8.18
CA ASN A 79 -16.25 -7.15 8.35
C ASN A 79 -17.39 -6.66 9.24
N LYS A 80 -17.33 -5.42 9.71
CA LYS A 80 -18.39 -4.76 10.49
C LYS A 80 -19.14 -3.76 9.62
N GLN A 81 -20.39 -3.57 9.93
CA GLN A 81 -21.27 -2.67 9.20
C GLN A 81 -22.05 -1.80 10.20
N ASP A 82 -22.20 -0.54 9.88
CA ASP A 82 -23.01 0.40 10.63
C ASP A 82 -24.49 0.34 10.19
N GLU A 83 -25.37 1.02 10.91
CA GLU A 83 -26.81 1.05 10.64
C GLU A 83 -27.15 1.61 9.24
N ASP A 84 -26.30 2.49 8.72
CA ASP A 84 -26.42 3.08 7.37
C ASP A 84 -25.83 2.18 6.26
N GLY A 85 -25.31 1.01 6.61
CA GLY A 85 -24.74 0.06 5.67
C GLY A 85 -23.25 0.25 5.38
N ARG A 86 -22.59 1.26 5.98
CA ARG A 86 -21.15 1.52 5.77
C ARG A 86 -20.29 0.47 6.46
N LYS A 87 -19.38 -0.11 5.70
CA LYS A 87 -18.39 -1.05 6.24
C LYS A 87 -17.27 -0.31 6.99
N TYR A 88 -16.88 -0.84 8.14
CA TYR A 88 -15.79 -0.27 8.92
C TYR A 88 -14.88 -1.33 9.55
N LEU A 89 -13.65 -0.92 9.80
CA LEU A 89 -12.66 -1.61 10.63
C LEU A 89 -12.63 -0.92 12.00
N ASP A 90 -12.69 -1.69 13.07
CA ASP A 90 -12.59 -1.17 14.41
C ASP A 90 -11.13 -1.09 14.88
N ARG A 91 -10.61 0.13 15.01
CA ARG A 91 -9.24 0.42 15.48
C ARG A 91 -9.20 0.56 17.00
N ASP A 92 -8.14 0.05 17.60
CA ASP A 92 -7.91 0.19 19.03
C ASP A 92 -7.63 1.65 19.42
N LEU A 93 -8.41 2.19 20.34
CA LEU A 93 -8.22 3.50 20.94
C LEU A 93 -7.41 3.43 22.24
N SER A 94 -7.15 2.23 22.78
CA SER A 94 -6.30 2.09 23.96
C SER A 94 -4.82 2.17 23.60
N ALA A 95 -4.05 2.83 24.45
CA ALA A 95 -2.58 2.91 24.36
C ALA A 95 -1.90 1.89 25.29
N LYS A 96 -2.63 0.90 25.78
CA LYS A 96 -2.12 -0.12 26.68
C LYS A 96 -0.96 -0.89 26.01
N GLY A 97 0.21 -0.85 26.62
CA GLY A 97 1.42 -1.48 26.09
C GLY A 97 2.32 -0.56 25.26
N LEU A 98 1.88 0.66 24.94
CA LEU A 98 2.75 1.68 24.35
C LEU A 98 3.52 2.38 25.45
N LYS A 99 4.78 1.97 25.67
CA LYS A 99 5.65 2.55 26.70
C LYS A 99 5.84 4.06 26.45
N GLY A 100 5.39 4.89 27.39
CA GLY A 100 5.63 6.32 27.39
C GLY A 100 4.79 7.16 26.41
N SER A 101 3.80 6.58 25.73
CA SER A 101 2.90 7.32 24.86
C SER A 101 1.44 7.04 25.19
N GLY A 102 0.60 8.08 25.06
CA GLY A 102 -0.82 8.01 25.33
C GLY A 102 -1.29 9.05 26.36
N TYR A 103 -2.59 9.19 26.42
CA TYR A 103 -3.29 10.14 27.30
C TYR A 103 -3.99 9.36 28.43
N SER A 104 -3.70 9.71 29.70
CA SER A 104 -4.31 9.08 30.88
C SER A 104 -5.56 9.84 31.29
N TYR A 105 -6.72 9.20 31.21
CA TYR A 105 -7.99 9.75 31.69
C TYR A 105 -9.04 8.65 31.84
N THR A 106 -10.14 8.99 32.53
CA THR A 106 -11.31 8.13 32.66
C THR A 106 -12.31 8.43 31.55
N TRP A 107 -12.66 7.42 30.73
CA TRP A 107 -13.68 7.50 29.70
C TRP A 107 -14.88 6.63 30.05
N LYS A 108 -16.08 7.25 30.23
CA LYS A 108 -17.34 6.56 30.61
C LYS A 108 -17.15 5.54 31.74
N GLY A 109 -16.45 5.97 32.78
CA GLY A 109 -16.21 5.13 33.98
C GLY A 109 -15.03 4.14 33.83
N LYS A 110 -14.37 4.08 32.68
CA LYS A 110 -13.22 3.22 32.44
C LYS A 110 -11.93 4.04 32.48
N GLU A 111 -11.12 3.81 33.51
CA GLU A 111 -9.79 4.39 33.62
C GLU A 111 -8.83 3.70 32.66
N GLY A 112 -7.99 4.47 31.95
CA GLY A 112 -7.03 3.89 31.01
C GLY A 112 -6.10 4.89 30.35
N TYR A 113 -5.20 4.33 29.54
CA TYR A 113 -4.36 5.09 28.62
C TYR A 113 -4.96 5.01 27.21
N TRP A 114 -5.11 6.15 26.58
CA TRP A 114 -5.78 6.28 25.28
C TRP A 114 -4.86 6.86 24.22
N ARG A 115 -5.10 6.52 22.96
CA ARG A 115 -4.28 6.99 21.81
C ARG A 115 -4.55 8.43 21.40
N CYS A 116 -5.63 9.03 21.91
CA CYS A 116 -6.01 10.41 21.60
C CYS A 116 -6.40 11.16 22.88
N PRO A 117 -6.33 12.51 22.87
CA PRO A 117 -6.79 13.34 23.99
C PRO A 117 -8.31 13.21 24.16
N ILE A 118 -8.80 13.53 25.37
CA ILE A 118 -10.23 13.45 25.72
C ILE A 118 -11.12 14.25 24.76
N THR A 119 -10.68 15.39 24.30
CA THR A 119 -11.42 16.24 23.36
C THR A 119 -11.66 15.55 22.00
N THR A 120 -10.67 14.77 21.53
CA THR A 120 -10.82 13.94 20.33
C THR A 120 -11.80 12.79 20.59
N MET A 121 -11.74 12.17 21.76
CA MET A 121 -12.66 11.08 22.13
C MET A 121 -14.10 11.58 22.17
N GLU A 122 -14.34 12.77 22.76
CA GLU A 122 -15.67 13.39 22.82
C GLU A 122 -16.20 13.72 21.41
N ARG A 123 -15.34 14.23 20.52
CA ARG A 123 -15.70 14.49 19.12
C ARG A 123 -16.08 13.21 18.39
N LEU A 124 -15.27 12.16 18.50
CA LEU A 124 -15.55 10.86 17.88
C LEU A 124 -16.85 10.22 18.37
N GLU A 125 -17.14 10.36 19.67
CA GLU A 125 -18.39 9.91 20.25
C GLU A 125 -19.60 10.67 19.68
N LYS A 126 -19.50 12.01 19.59
CA LYS A 126 -20.56 12.86 19.02
C LYS A 126 -20.80 12.56 17.54
N GLU A 127 -19.75 12.19 16.81
CA GLU A 127 -19.83 11.81 15.40
C GLU A 127 -20.30 10.37 15.18
N GLY A 128 -20.61 9.59 16.26
CA GLY A 128 -21.00 8.19 16.18
C GLY A 128 -19.87 7.25 15.74
N ARG A 129 -18.62 7.71 15.85
CA ARG A 129 -17.43 6.99 15.38
C ARG A 129 -16.79 6.07 16.40
N ILE A 130 -17.44 5.86 17.54
CA ILE A 130 -16.98 4.92 18.55
C ILE A 130 -17.88 3.69 18.55
N TYR A 131 -17.24 2.53 18.40
CA TYR A 131 -17.82 1.22 18.63
C TYR A 131 -17.41 0.74 20.01
N TYR A 132 -18.35 0.25 20.81
CA TYR A 132 -18.07 -0.34 22.11
C TYR A 132 -18.10 -1.86 22.03
N THR A 133 -17.00 -2.49 22.44
CA THR A 133 -16.96 -3.97 22.59
C THR A 133 -17.90 -4.43 23.71
N SER A 134 -18.17 -5.72 23.80
CA SER A 134 -18.99 -6.32 24.89
C SER A 134 -18.50 -5.94 26.29
N ASN A 135 -17.20 -5.68 26.45
CA ASN A 135 -16.58 -5.25 27.71
C ASN A 135 -16.54 -3.72 27.88
N GLY A 136 -17.27 -2.97 27.06
CA GLY A 136 -17.31 -1.51 27.09
C GLY A 136 -16.03 -0.80 26.67
N THR A 137 -15.12 -1.48 25.96
CA THR A 137 -13.89 -0.85 25.47
C THR A 137 -14.19 -0.06 24.19
N PRO A 138 -13.89 1.25 24.15
CA PRO A 138 -14.11 2.06 22.96
C PRO A 138 -13.10 1.70 21.87
N ARG A 139 -13.59 1.62 20.63
CA ARG A 139 -12.79 1.42 19.42
C ARG A 139 -13.24 2.39 18.35
N TYR A 140 -12.31 2.91 17.56
CA TYR A 140 -12.61 3.85 16.49
C TYR A 140 -13.13 3.12 15.25
N LYS A 141 -14.25 3.59 14.70
CA LYS A 141 -14.78 3.11 13.42
C LYS A 141 -14.04 3.80 12.27
N GLN A 142 -13.16 3.07 11.60
CA GLN A 142 -12.51 3.52 10.36
C GLN A 142 -13.33 3.02 9.18
N TYR A 143 -14.05 3.90 8.51
CA TYR A 143 -14.91 3.54 7.38
C TYR A 143 -14.11 3.27 6.12
N LEU A 144 -14.52 2.24 5.38
CA LEU A 144 -13.84 1.82 4.13
C LEU A 144 -13.94 2.89 3.03
N ASP A 145 -15.09 3.52 2.91
CA ASP A 145 -15.39 4.56 1.91
C ASP A 145 -14.65 5.91 2.15
N GLU A 146 -13.97 6.04 3.27
CA GLU A 146 -13.10 7.18 3.58
C GLU A 146 -11.62 6.89 3.34
N MET A 147 -11.30 5.67 2.90
CA MET A 147 -9.92 5.23 2.72
C MET A 147 -9.57 5.13 1.25
N GLU A 148 -8.45 5.72 0.87
CA GLU A 148 -7.92 5.67 -0.50
C GLU A 148 -7.24 4.32 -0.82
N GLY A 149 -6.98 3.50 0.20
CA GLY A 149 -6.26 2.24 0.08
C GLY A 149 -5.03 2.17 0.97
N VAL A 150 -4.00 1.49 0.48
CA VAL A 150 -2.68 1.38 1.13
C VAL A 150 -1.59 2.00 0.25
N PRO A 151 -0.53 2.56 0.83
CA PRO A 151 0.63 2.98 0.06
C PRO A 151 1.20 1.83 -0.75
N ALA A 152 1.49 2.06 -2.03
CA ALA A 152 2.19 1.09 -2.86
C ALA A 152 3.55 0.75 -2.23
N GLN A 153 3.88 -0.53 -2.23
CA GLN A 153 5.16 -1.04 -1.75
C GLN A 153 6.03 -1.44 -2.96
N ASP A 154 7.12 -2.11 -2.73
CA ASP A 154 8.10 -2.57 -3.72
C ASP A 154 7.67 -3.83 -4.51
N LEU A 155 6.57 -4.47 -4.13
CA LEU A 155 6.02 -5.63 -4.82
C LEU A 155 4.68 -5.29 -5.48
N TRP A 156 4.67 -5.22 -6.83
CA TRP A 156 3.48 -4.89 -7.62
C TRP A 156 2.88 -6.13 -8.27
N VAL A 157 1.76 -6.57 -7.75
CA VAL A 157 1.04 -7.77 -8.22
C VAL A 157 -0.37 -7.46 -8.73
N ASP A 158 -0.78 -6.22 -8.63
CA ASP A 158 -2.12 -5.70 -8.93
C ASP A 158 -2.24 -5.09 -10.34
N ILE A 159 -1.12 -4.90 -11.04
CA ILE A 159 -1.08 -4.44 -12.43
C ILE A 159 -0.73 -5.62 -13.33
N PHE A 160 -1.67 -6.01 -14.19
CA PHE A 160 -1.49 -7.14 -15.10
C PHE A 160 -0.85 -6.68 -16.42
N ALA A 161 -0.10 -7.59 -17.07
CA ALA A 161 0.38 -7.34 -18.42
C ALA A 161 -0.78 -7.16 -19.42
N VAL A 162 -0.49 -6.42 -20.50
CA VAL A 162 -1.45 -6.20 -21.59
C VAL A 162 -1.82 -7.55 -22.22
N ASN A 163 -3.08 -7.94 -22.10
CA ASN A 163 -3.56 -9.18 -22.71
C ASN A 163 -3.89 -8.98 -24.22
N SER A 164 -4.11 -10.07 -24.93
CA SER A 164 -4.33 -10.05 -26.37
C SER A 164 -5.61 -9.32 -26.80
N GLN A 165 -6.55 -9.08 -25.89
CA GLN A 165 -7.84 -8.43 -26.15
C GLN A 165 -7.97 -7.06 -25.47
N ALA A 166 -6.89 -6.55 -24.88
CA ALA A 166 -6.90 -5.24 -24.22
C ALA A 166 -7.09 -4.11 -25.26
N GLU A 167 -7.94 -3.15 -24.93
CA GLU A 167 -8.18 -1.96 -25.80
C GLU A 167 -6.92 -1.11 -25.97
N GLU A 168 -6.07 -1.05 -24.93
CA GLU A 168 -4.79 -0.33 -24.96
C GLU A 168 -3.71 -1.00 -25.82
N ARG A 169 -4.00 -2.21 -26.36
CA ARG A 169 -3.01 -2.98 -27.12
C ARG A 169 -2.65 -2.31 -28.44
N VAL A 170 -1.36 -2.10 -28.64
CA VAL A 170 -0.75 -1.75 -29.92
C VAL A 170 0.14 -2.90 -30.38
N ASP A 171 0.45 -2.95 -31.69
CA ASP A 171 1.31 -4.01 -32.27
C ASP A 171 2.79 -3.82 -31.89
N TYR A 172 3.07 -3.84 -30.60
CA TYR A 172 4.40 -3.74 -30.02
C TYR A 172 4.66 -4.86 -29.03
N ALA A 173 5.60 -5.74 -29.35
CA ALA A 173 5.81 -7.01 -28.62
C ALA A 173 6.15 -6.85 -27.12
N THR A 174 6.79 -5.75 -26.74
CA THR A 174 7.22 -5.48 -25.36
C THR A 174 6.41 -4.36 -24.70
N GLN A 175 5.20 -4.10 -25.20
CA GLN A 175 4.32 -3.10 -24.61
C GLN A 175 4.09 -3.36 -23.11
N LYS A 176 4.19 -2.31 -22.33
CA LYS A 176 3.83 -2.33 -20.91
C LYS A 176 2.44 -1.70 -20.72
N PRO A 177 1.68 -2.12 -19.71
CA PRO A 177 0.34 -1.58 -19.46
C PRO A 177 0.38 -0.08 -19.08
N GLU A 178 -0.61 0.68 -19.52
CA GLU A 178 -0.73 2.10 -19.17
C GLU A 178 -0.77 2.33 -17.66
N ALA A 179 -1.44 1.45 -16.91
CA ALA A 179 -1.52 1.52 -15.45
C ALA A 179 -0.15 1.46 -14.77
N LEU A 180 0.83 0.74 -15.35
CA LEU A 180 2.20 0.69 -14.85
C LEU A 180 2.91 2.05 -15.02
N LEU A 181 2.79 2.63 -16.21
CA LEU A 181 3.36 3.93 -16.52
C LEU A 181 2.68 5.04 -15.70
N GLU A 182 1.36 4.99 -15.57
CA GLU A 182 0.59 5.92 -14.76
C GLU A 182 1.05 5.93 -13.30
N ARG A 183 1.25 4.74 -12.69
CA ARG A 183 1.76 4.64 -11.32
C ARG A 183 3.14 5.26 -11.17
N ILE A 184 4.04 4.99 -12.11
CA ILE A 184 5.40 5.55 -12.10
C ILE A 184 5.35 7.08 -12.24
N ILE A 185 4.56 7.60 -13.17
CA ILE A 185 4.44 9.05 -13.42
C ILE A 185 3.83 9.77 -12.21
N LYS A 186 2.81 9.19 -11.57
CA LYS A 186 2.20 9.77 -10.35
C LYS A 186 3.16 9.79 -9.16
N ALA A 187 4.12 8.88 -9.13
CA ALA A 187 5.09 8.81 -8.04
C ALA A 187 6.25 9.81 -8.19
N SER A 188 6.48 10.41 -9.39
CA SER A 188 7.69 11.18 -9.71
C SER A 188 7.41 12.55 -10.31
#